data_f6c9f6f2b32a7dc76f2d582b2cd31d4e
#
_entry.id   f6c9f6f2b32a7dc76f2d582b2cd31d4e
#
_cell.length_a   1.000
_cell.length_b   1.000
_cell.length_c   1.000
_cell.angle_alpha   90.00
_cell.angle_beta   90.00
_cell.angle_gamma   90.00
#
_symmetry.space_group_name_H-M   'P 1'
#
loop_
_entity.id
_entity.type
_entity.pdbx_description
1 polymer ?
#
loop_
_entity_poly.entity_id
_entity_poly.type
_entity_poly.pdbx_seq_one_letter_code
_entity_poly.pdbx_strand_id
1 'polypeptide(L)'
;ASSTSRGLGDVYKRQDRLNSVLTGEGIDWATAEALAFSSLLSEGYGVRLSGQDVGRGTFSQRHAVLYDQVNENRFVPLRHFKNEQGIFEIIDSFLSEYGVLGFEYGYTQVDPKTLVLWEGQFGDFANNAQTIIDQFITTGERKWLRMSGLILLLPHGHEGQGPEHTSGRLERFLQMCAEDNIQVVNCTSPANYFHVLRRPVSYTHLRAHET
;
A
#
# COMPACT_ATOMS: atom_id res chain seq x y z
N ALA A 1 9.69 -7.45 28.56
CA ALA A 1 8.51 -6.94 29.24
C ALA A 1 7.34 -6.83 28.28
N SER A 2 6.23 -7.48 28.59
CA SER A 2 4.89 -7.25 28.00
C SER A 2 4.62 -7.78 26.59
N SER A 3 4.92 -9.06 26.32
CA SER A 3 4.38 -9.73 25.12
C SER A 3 2.93 -10.23 25.31
N THR A 4 2.46 -10.34 26.53
CA THR A 4 1.14 -10.89 26.85
C THR A 4 -0.03 -9.96 26.57
N SER A 5 0.15 -8.64 26.66
CA SER A 5 -0.93 -7.69 26.34
C SER A 5 -1.13 -7.47 24.81
N ARG A 6 -0.10 -7.72 24.01
CA ARG A 6 -0.21 -7.64 22.54
C ARG A 6 -1.02 -8.79 21.95
N GLY A 7 -0.92 -9.99 22.52
CA GLY A 7 -1.60 -11.17 21.99
C GLY A 7 -3.12 -11.10 22.07
N LEU A 8 -3.69 -10.56 23.14
CA LEU A 8 -5.16 -10.47 23.31
C LEU A 8 -5.78 -9.43 22.35
N GLY A 9 -5.17 -8.25 22.21
CA GLY A 9 -5.67 -7.23 21.30
C GLY A 9 -5.69 -7.69 19.83
N ASP A 10 -4.69 -8.44 19.42
CA ASP A 10 -4.59 -8.97 18.04
C ASP A 10 -5.61 -10.08 17.77
N VAL A 11 -5.96 -10.89 18.78
CA VAL A 11 -6.98 -11.93 18.66
C VAL A 11 -8.36 -11.28 18.46
N TYR A 12 -8.72 -10.28 19.26
CA TYR A 12 -10.00 -9.56 19.11
C TYR A 12 -10.10 -8.87 17.75
N LYS A 13 -9.07 -8.16 17.32
CA LYS A 13 -9.04 -7.52 15.98
C LYS A 13 -9.26 -8.51 14.84
N ARG A 14 -8.67 -9.70 14.93
CA ARG A 14 -8.86 -10.75 13.91
C ARG A 14 -10.28 -11.28 13.92
N GLN A 15 -10.86 -11.45 15.10
CA GLN A 15 -12.24 -11.94 15.24
C GLN A 15 -13.23 -10.91 14.72
N ASP A 16 -13.02 -9.62 15.01
CA ASP A 16 -13.84 -8.52 14.50
C ASP A 16 -13.76 -8.44 12.96
N ARG A 17 -12.57 -8.58 12.39
CA ARG A 17 -12.39 -8.64 10.93
C ARG A 17 -13.10 -9.83 10.31
N LEU A 18 -12.94 -11.02 10.88
CA LEU A 18 -13.65 -12.20 10.41
C LEU A 18 -15.16 -11.98 10.43
N ASN A 19 -15.69 -11.46 11.53
CA ASN A 19 -17.11 -11.17 11.66
C ASN A 19 -17.57 -10.13 10.63
N SER A 20 -16.81 -9.04 10.42
CA SER A 20 -17.15 -8.00 9.45
C SER A 20 -17.18 -8.54 8.01
N VAL A 21 -16.30 -9.46 7.67
CA VAL A 21 -16.30 -10.11 6.35
C VAL A 21 -17.48 -11.08 6.21
N LEU A 22 -17.79 -11.85 7.26
CA LEU A 22 -18.90 -12.82 7.22
C LEU A 22 -20.27 -12.13 7.17
N THR A 23 -20.43 -11.01 7.86
CA THR A 23 -21.69 -10.27 7.89
C THR A 23 -21.81 -9.25 6.76
N GLY A 24 -20.70 -8.80 6.21
CA GLY A 24 -20.65 -7.69 5.25
C GLY A 24 -20.80 -6.31 5.89
N GLU A 25 -20.76 -6.23 7.22
CA GLU A 25 -20.97 -5.00 7.98
C GLU A 25 -19.72 -4.63 8.80
N GLY A 26 -19.48 -3.33 8.99
CA GLY A 26 -18.38 -2.84 9.84
C GLY A 26 -16.98 -3.09 9.27
N ILE A 27 -16.83 -3.24 7.95
CA ILE A 27 -15.52 -3.42 7.30
C ILE A 27 -14.67 -2.16 7.53
N ASP A 28 -13.55 -2.34 8.22
CA ASP A 28 -12.58 -1.28 8.45
C ASP A 28 -11.62 -1.09 7.25
N TRP A 29 -10.78 -0.05 7.31
CA TRP A 29 -9.83 0.30 6.26
C TRP A 29 -8.81 -0.82 5.99
N ALA A 30 -8.29 -1.43 7.04
CA ALA A 30 -7.29 -2.49 6.90
C ALA A 30 -7.89 -3.79 6.35
N THR A 31 -9.12 -4.08 6.70
CA THR A 31 -9.88 -5.21 6.12
C THR A 31 -10.18 -4.95 4.64
N ALA A 32 -10.60 -3.74 4.27
CA ALA A 32 -10.81 -3.37 2.87
C ALA A 32 -9.53 -3.48 2.04
N GLU A 33 -8.39 -3.07 2.60
CA GLU A 33 -7.07 -3.24 1.98
C GLU A 33 -6.75 -4.72 1.75
N ALA A 34 -6.90 -5.56 2.78
CA ALA A 34 -6.64 -6.99 2.68
C ALA A 34 -7.57 -7.67 1.67
N LEU A 35 -8.83 -7.27 1.59
CA LEU A 35 -9.79 -7.74 0.59
C LEU A 35 -9.40 -7.31 -0.83
N ALA A 36 -8.91 -6.07 -1.02
CA ALA A 36 -8.41 -5.61 -2.31
C ALA A 36 -7.22 -6.45 -2.76
N PHE A 37 -6.24 -6.65 -1.89
CA PHE A 37 -5.07 -7.48 -2.18
C PHE A 37 -5.45 -8.94 -2.48
N SER A 38 -6.27 -9.56 -1.64
CA SER A 38 -6.68 -10.94 -1.84
C SER A 38 -7.46 -11.15 -3.14
N SER A 39 -8.30 -10.20 -3.52
CA SER A 39 -9.04 -10.27 -4.78
C SER A 39 -8.12 -10.19 -6.00
N LEU A 40 -7.14 -9.29 -6.01
CA LEU A 40 -6.14 -9.19 -7.08
C LEU A 40 -5.28 -10.46 -7.17
N LEU A 41 -4.81 -10.96 -6.03
CA LEU A 41 -4.05 -12.22 -5.97
C LEU A 41 -4.86 -13.39 -6.51
N SER A 42 -6.16 -13.45 -6.20
CA SER A 42 -7.07 -14.50 -6.72
C SER A 42 -7.27 -14.44 -8.23
N GLU A 43 -7.14 -13.25 -8.81
CA GLU A 43 -7.21 -13.00 -10.24
C GLU A 43 -5.85 -13.23 -10.95
N GLY A 44 -4.80 -13.58 -10.20
CA GLY A 44 -3.47 -13.86 -10.72
C GLY A 44 -2.54 -12.65 -10.80
N TYR A 45 -2.96 -11.47 -10.32
CA TYR A 45 -2.09 -10.30 -10.24
C TYR A 45 -1.17 -10.38 -9.03
N GLY A 46 0.08 -9.91 -9.19
CA GLY A 46 0.98 -9.73 -8.07
C GLY A 46 0.59 -8.52 -7.21
N VAL A 47 0.96 -8.56 -5.92
CA VAL A 47 0.85 -7.41 -5.01
C VAL A 47 2.15 -7.27 -4.25
N ARG A 48 2.78 -6.12 -4.34
CA ARG A 48 4.03 -5.78 -3.66
C ARG A 48 3.87 -4.52 -2.85
N LEU A 49 4.04 -4.63 -1.54
CA LEU A 49 3.98 -3.52 -0.60
C LEU A 49 5.32 -3.39 0.11
N SER A 50 5.93 -2.22 0.00
CA SER A 50 7.18 -1.89 0.68
C SER A 50 7.08 -0.59 1.46
N GLY A 51 7.97 -0.41 2.42
CA GLY A 51 8.07 0.78 3.26
C GLY A 51 8.69 0.44 4.59
N GLN A 52 8.55 1.34 5.56
CA GLN A 52 9.00 1.10 6.92
C GLN A 52 7.83 0.58 7.76
N ASP A 53 8.03 -0.56 8.43
CA ASP A 53 7.04 -1.17 9.34
C ASP A 53 5.70 -1.55 8.66
N VAL A 54 5.73 -1.86 7.36
CA VAL A 54 4.52 -2.18 6.58
C VAL A 54 3.92 -3.54 6.93
N GLY A 55 4.72 -4.46 7.44
CA GLY A 55 4.25 -5.80 7.85
C GLY A 55 3.19 -5.76 8.92
N ARG A 56 3.37 -4.92 9.93
CA ARG A 56 2.40 -4.63 10.98
C ARG A 56 1.51 -3.45 10.61
N GLY A 57 2.07 -2.48 9.92
CA GLY A 57 1.59 -1.12 9.74
C GLY A 57 2.06 -0.21 10.89
N THR A 58 2.44 1.03 10.60
CA THR A 58 2.91 2.01 11.60
C THR A 58 1.91 2.19 12.74
N PHE A 59 0.61 2.15 12.44
CA PHE A 59 -0.48 2.31 13.40
C PHE A 59 -1.04 0.96 13.90
N SER A 60 -0.32 -0.13 13.74
CA SER A 60 -0.77 -1.48 14.08
C SER A 60 -2.12 -1.84 13.44
N GLN A 61 -2.36 -1.36 12.23
CA GLN A 61 -3.61 -1.56 11.51
C GLN A 61 -3.60 -2.79 10.61
N ARG A 62 -2.45 -3.13 9.98
CA ARG A 62 -2.40 -4.13 8.90
C ARG A 62 -2.25 -5.55 9.42
N HIS A 63 -1.23 -5.84 10.19
CA HIS A 63 -0.89 -7.18 10.66
C HIS A 63 -0.87 -8.25 9.55
N ALA A 64 -0.24 -7.93 8.42
CA ALA A 64 -0.12 -8.85 7.30
C ALA A 64 0.92 -9.95 7.54
N VAL A 65 1.79 -9.77 8.53
CA VAL A 65 2.79 -10.73 8.94
C VAL A 65 2.50 -11.17 10.36
N LEU A 66 2.47 -12.48 10.57
CA LEU A 66 2.26 -13.11 11.88
C LEU A 66 3.53 -13.87 12.28
N TYR A 67 3.81 -13.92 13.57
CA TYR A 67 4.91 -14.68 14.11
C TYR A 67 4.39 -15.71 15.09
N ASP A 68 4.85 -16.95 14.93
CA ASP A 68 4.61 -18.02 15.90
C ASP A 68 5.28 -17.66 17.22
N GLN A 69 4.55 -17.79 18.32
CA GLN A 69 5.05 -17.39 19.64
C GLN A 69 5.98 -18.43 20.27
N VAL A 70 6.12 -19.61 19.67
CA VAL A 70 6.95 -20.71 20.16
C VAL A 70 8.28 -20.78 19.41
N ASN A 71 8.22 -20.72 18.07
CA ASN A 71 9.38 -20.92 17.21
C ASN A 71 9.77 -19.68 16.37
N GLU A 72 9.05 -18.56 16.57
CA GLU A 72 9.27 -17.29 15.88
C GLU A 72 9.13 -17.36 14.34
N ASN A 73 8.58 -18.45 13.80
CA ASN A 73 8.38 -18.60 12.38
C ASN A 73 7.42 -17.53 11.85
N ARG A 74 7.81 -16.92 10.72
CA ARG A 74 7.05 -15.91 10.02
C ARG A 74 5.99 -16.57 9.16
N PHE A 75 4.74 -16.14 9.30
CA PHE A 75 3.63 -16.55 8.47
C PHE A 75 2.92 -15.35 7.84
N VAL A 76 2.67 -15.40 6.55
CA VAL A 76 1.99 -14.35 5.78
C VAL A 76 0.73 -14.93 5.16
N PRO A 77 -0.47 -14.69 5.75
CA PRO A 77 -1.71 -15.32 5.32
C PRO A 77 -2.02 -15.14 3.83
N LEU A 78 -1.79 -13.95 3.28
CA LEU A 78 -2.07 -13.65 1.87
C LEU A 78 -1.19 -14.40 0.86
N ARG A 79 -0.18 -15.12 1.32
CA ARG A 79 0.63 -16.02 0.46
C ARG A 79 0.04 -17.42 0.30
N HIS A 80 -0.94 -17.77 1.13
CA HIS A 80 -1.34 -19.17 1.31
C HIS A 80 -2.86 -19.39 1.32
N PHE A 81 -3.66 -18.45 0.83
CA PHE A 81 -5.11 -18.60 0.89
C PHE A 81 -5.71 -19.33 -0.35
N LYS A 82 -4.92 -19.45 -1.45
CA LYS A 82 -5.33 -20.16 -2.66
C LYS A 82 -4.11 -20.85 -3.29
N ASN A 83 -4.30 -22.02 -3.87
CA ASN A 83 -3.20 -22.80 -4.49
C ASN A 83 -2.61 -22.09 -5.73
N GLU A 84 -3.48 -21.50 -6.55
CA GLU A 84 -3.09 -20.73 -7.74
C GLU A 84 -3.49 -19.28 -7.51
N GLN A 85 -2.54 -18.46 -7.17
CA GLN A 85 -2.70 -17.04 -6.91
C GLN A 85 -1.48 -16.24 -7.38
N GLY A 86 -1.65 -14.94 -7.51
CA GLY A 86 -0.52 -14.01 -7.70
C GLY A 86 0.43 -14.00 -6.52
N ILE A 87 1.63 -13.47 -6.74
CA ILE A 87 2.68 -13.39 -5.70
C ILE A 87 2.37 -12.21 -4.75
N PHE A 88 2.37 -12.47 -3.45
CA PHE A 88 2.28 -11.43 -2.43
C PHE A 88 3.63 -11.16 -1.78
N GLU A 89 4.14 -9.95 -1.96
CA GLU A 89 5.36 -9.48 -1.31
C GLU A 89 5.04 -8.37 -0.31
N ILE A 90 5.55 -8.51 0.91
CA ILE A 90 5.49 -7.47 1.93
C ILE A 90 6.87 -7.32 2.55
N ILE A 91 7.42 -6.10 2.50
CA ILE A 91 8.83 -5.84 2.74
C ILE A 91 8.99 -4.63 3.65
N ASP A 92 9.44 -4.88 4.88
CA ASP A 92 9.94 -3.83 5.75
C ASP A 92 11.35 -3.46 5.28
N SER A 93 11.45 -2.31 4.59
CA SER A 93 12.69 -1.85 3.97
C SER A 93 13.54 -1.04 4.94
N PHE A 94 14.85 -1.27 4.93
CA PHE A 94 15.85 -0.45 5.65
C PHE A 94 16.40 0.71 4.79
N LEU A 95 15.96 0.82 3.54
CA LEU A 95 16.35 1.92 2.67
C LEU A 95 15.67 3.21 3.11
N SER A 96 16.33 4.35 2.83
CA SER A 96 15.67 5.65 2.93
C SER A 96 14.51 5.74 1.94
N GLU A 97 13.61 6.69 2.16
CA GLU A 97 12.45 6.93 1.28
C GLU A 97 12.89 7.16 -0.17
N TYR A 98 14.00 7.87 -0.39
CA TYR A 98 14.61 8.05 -1.71
C TYR A 98 14.95 6.72 -2.38
N GLY A 99 15.64 5.84 -1.65
CA GLY A 99 16.12 4.57 -2.18
C GLY A 99 14.97 3.60 -2.45
N VAL A 100 14.05 3.43 -1.50
CA VAL A 100 12.94 2.50 -1.66
C VAL A 100 11.96 2.97 -2.73
N LEU A 101 11.61 4.25 -2.77
CA LEU A 101 10.68 4.77 -3.77
C LEU A 101 11.25 4.68 -5.19
N GLY A 102 12.55 4.98 -5.34
CA GLY A 102 13.24 4.82 -6.62
C GLY A 102 13.27 3.38 -7.10
N PHE A 103 13.48 2.42 -6.18
CA PHE A 103 13.43 0.99 -6.49
C PHE A 103 12.03 0.57 -6.94
N GLU A 104 10.99 0.93 -6.18
CA GLU A 104 9.62 0.54 -6.48
C GLU A 104 9.11 1.18 -7.79
N TYR A 105 9.51 2.41 -8.09
CA TYR A 105 9.28 3.00 -9.41
C TYR A 105 9.89 2.15 -10.53
N GLY A 106 11.18 1.78 -10.39
CA GLY A 106 11.85 0.90 -11.36
C GLY A 106 11.16 -0.45 -11.51
N TYR A 107 10.67 -1.03 -10.41
CA TYR A 107 9.93 -2.29 -10.42
C TYR A 107 8.67 -2.20 -11.29
N THR A 108 7.88 -1.12 -11.17
CA THR A 108 6.68 -0.92 -11.99
C THR A 108 6.95 -0.82 -13.49
N GLN A 109 8.17 -0.43 -13.88
CA GLN A 109 8.55 -0.33 -15.30
C GLN A 109 8.76 -1.70 -15.94
N VAL A 110 9.02 -2.73 -15.13
CA VAL A 110 9.33 -4.09 -15.59
C VAL A 110 8.13 -5.01 -15.47
N ASP A 111 7.35 -4.88 -14.39
CA ASP A 111 6.19 -5.73 -14.13
C ASP A 111 4.90 -4.91 -13.97
N PRO A 112 4.19 -4.62 -15.07
CA PRO A 112 2.94 -3.86 -15.02
C PRO A 112 1.75 -4.67 -14.47
N LYS A 113 1.90 -6.00 -14.28
CA LYS A 113 0.85 -6.86 -13.75
C LYS A 113 0.89 -6.98 -12.22
N THR A 114 1.87 -6.39 -11.59
CA THR A 114 1.96 -6.34 -10.13
C THR A 114 1.49 -4.98 -9.63
N LEU A 115 0.56 -4.99 -8.68
CA LEU A 115 0.20 -3.82 -7.90
C LEU A 115 1.37 -3.48 -6.98
N VAL A 116 2.05 -2.39 -7.24
CA VAL A 116 3.21 -1.94 -6.45
C VAL A 116 2.82 -0.76 -5.59
N LEU A 117 3.04 -0.89 -4.28
CA LEU A 117 2.73 0.15 -3.30
C LEU A 117 3.98 0.45 -2.47
N TRP A 118 4.22 1.74 -2.26
CA TRP A 118 5.13 2.20 -1.24
C TRP A 118 4.36 2.97 -0.16
N GLU A 119 4.53 2.59 1.10
CA GLU A 119 3.92 3.28 2.23
C GLU A 119 4.98 4.09 2.98
N GLY A 120 4.78 5.39 3.05
CA GLY A 120 5.56 6.23 3.97
C GLY A 120 5.19 5.90 5.42
N GLN A 121 6.18 5.88 6.33
CA GLN A 121 5.87 5.68 7.75
C GLN A 121 4.91 6.74 8.28
N PHE A 122 5.13 7.98 7.82
CA PHE A 122 4.17 9.08 7.85
C PHE A 122 4.22 9.75 6.47
N GLY A 123 3.10 10.26 5.98
CA GLY A 123 3.03 10.89 4.67
C GLY A 123 3.98 12.08 4.50
N ASP A 124 4.28 12.80 5.58
CA ASP A 124 5.26 13.91 5.61
C ASP A 124 6.64 13.48 5.12
N PHE A 125 7.05 12.24 5.38
CA PHE A 125 8.39 11.77 5.03
C PHE A 125 8.58 11.49 3.53
N ALA A 126 7.53 11.59 2.73
CA ALA A 126 7.65 11.57 1.27
C ALA A 126 8.57 12.68 0.74
N ASN A 127 8.78 13.77 1.50
CA ASN A 127 9.73 14.84 1.16
C ASN A 127 11.18 14.34 1.00
N ASN A 128 11.56 13.28 1.71
CA ASN A 128 12.88 12.67 1.58
C ASN A 128 13.09 11.98 0.21
N ALA A 129 12.02 11.70 -0.51
CA ALA A 129 12.03 11.15 -1.86
C ALA A 129 11.57 12.15 -2.93
N GLN A 130 11.54 13.45 -2.63
CA GLN A 130 10.99 14.47 -3.52
C GLN A 130 11.60 14.42 -4.92
N THR A 131 12.90 14.19 -5.04
CA THR A 131 13.57 14.07 -6.35
C THR A 131 13.01 12.92 -7.19
N ILE A 132 12.72 11.78 -6.56
CA ILE A 132 12.11 10.63 -7.26
C ILE A 132 10.69 10.99 -7.69
N ILE A 133 9.94 11.68 -6.86
CA ILE A 133 8.59 12.12 -7.18
C ILE A 133 8.61 13.08 -8.37
N ASP A 134 9.44 14.14 -8.32
CA ASP A 134 9.48 15.19 -9.33
C ASP A 134 10.08 14.73 -10.66
N GLN A 135 11.15 13.93 -10.63
CA GLN A 135 11.93 13.63 -11.82
C GLN A 135 11.57 12.31 -12.49
N PHE A 136 10.87 11.42 -11.78
CA PHE A 136 10.54 10.10 -12.30
C PHE A 136 9.04 9.83 -12.27
N ILE A 137 8.38 9.92 -11.11
CA ILE A 137 6.98 9.52 -10.98
C ILE A 137 6.06 10.46 -11.76
N THR A 138 6.18 11.78 -11.53
CA THR A 138 5.29 12.78 -12.15
C THR A 138 5.64 13.12 -13.58
N THR A 139 6.86 12.82 -14.03
CA THR A 139 7.38 13.24 -15.34
C THR A 139 7.78 12.10 -16.24
N GLY A 140 7.81 10.86 -15.74
CA GLY A 140 8.32 9.69 -16.48
C GLY A 140 7.53 9.39 -17.74
N GLU A 141 6.22 9.54 -17.70
CA GLU A 141 5.37 9.35 -18.88
C GLU A 141 5.73 10.35 -20.00
N ARG A 142 5.90 11.62 -19.66
CA ARG A 142 6.24 12.67 -20.64
C ARG A 142 7.66 12.55 -21.18
N LYS A 143 8.62 12.20 -20.30
CA LYS A 143 10.03 12.09 -20.68
C LYS A 143 10.34 10.85 -21.52
N TRP A 144 9.74 9.72 -21.15
CA TRP A 144 10.15 8.40 -21.66
C TRP A 144 9.01 7.58 -22.22
N LEU A 145 7.78 8.13 -22.26
CA LEU A 145 6.57 7.42 -22.67
C LEU A 145 6.35 6.14 -21.83
N ARG A 146 6.71 6.21 -20.55
CA ARG A 146 6.61 5.11 -19.59
C ARG A 146 5.64 5.45 -18.48
N MET A 147 4.54 4.72 -18.44
CA MET A 147 3.54 4.82 -17.37
C MET A 147 3.97 3.99 -16.18
N SER A 148 3.62 4.44 -14.98
CA SER A 148 3.83 3.70 -13.74
C SER A 148 2.52 3.54 -13.00
N GLY A 149 2.22 2.31 -12.57
CA GLY A 149 1.10 1.98 -11.70
C GLY A 149 1.44 2.09 -10.20
N LEU A 150 2.55 2.76 -9.85
CA LEU A 150 2.98 2.90 -8.47
C LEU A 150 1.96 3.66 -7.62
N ILE A 151 1.62 3.11 -6.47
CA ILE A 151 0.80 3.77 -5.46
C ILE A 151 1.68 4.25 -4.31
N LEU A 152 1.50 5.50 -3.91
CA LEU A 152 2.05 6.04 -2.67
C LEU A 152 0.93 6.05 -1.62
N LEU A 153 1.14 5.32 -0.53
CA LEU A 153 0.29 5.37 0.65
C LEU A 153 0.92 6.36 1.64
N LEU A 154 0.23 7.47 1.86
CA LEU A 154 0.73 8.58 2.65
C LEU A 154 -0.19 8.79 3.87
N PRO A 155 0.05 8.10 4.99
CA PRO A 155 -0.72 8.28 6.21
C PRO A 155 -0.79 9.75 6.59
N HIS A 156 -2.01 10.25 6.78
CA HIS A 156 -2.31 11.67 6.94
C HIS A 156 -3.39 11.85 8.02
N GLY A 157 -3.13 12.75 8.97
CA GLY A 157 -4.08 13.06 10.03
C GLY A 157 -3.54 14.10 10.99
N HIS A 158 -4.36 15.08 11.37
CA HIS A 158 -3.98 16.19 12.25
C HIS A 158 -3.89 15.81 13.72
N GLU A 159 -4.14 14.58 14.08
CA GLU A 159 -4.01 14.03 15.44
C GLU A 159 -2.61 13.45 15.71
N GLY A 160 -1.64 13.71 14.83
CA GLY A 160 -0.27 13.25 14.96
C GLY A 160 0.48 13.91 16.10
N GLN A 161 1.57 13.28 16.54
CA GLN A 161 2.39 13.70 17.68
C GLN A 161 3.40 14.80 17.37
N GLY A 162 3.29 15.46 16.22
CA GLY A 162 4.18 16.54 15.82
C GLY A 162 3.81 17.08 14.45
N PRO A 163 4.26 18.29 14.11
CA PRO A 163 3.95 18.91 12.82
C PRO A 163 4.46 18.08 11.62
N GLU A 164 5.57 17.36 11.79
CA GLU A 164 6.19 16.50 10.77
C GLU A 164 5.54 15.11 10.65
N HIS A 165 4.50 14.83 11.43
CA HIS A 165 3.78 13.54 11.44
C HIS A 165 2.30 13.70 11.11
N THR A 166 1.84 14.88 10.69
CA THR A 166 0.42 15.19 10.56
C THR A 166 -0.08 15.26 9.13
N SER A 167 0.77 15.59 8.16
CA SER A 167 0.32 15.88 6.80
C SER A 167 1.08 15.10 5.74
N GLY A 168 0.35 14.43 4.84
CA GLY A 168 0.91 13.86 3.60
C GLY A 168 1.19 14.90 2.53
N ARG A 169 1.02 16.20 2.82
CA ARG A 169 1.29 17.31 1.91
C ARG A 169 0.56 17.16 0.57
N LEU A 170 -0.73 16.93 0.63
CA LEU A 170 -1.58 16.76 -0.56
C LEU A 170 -1.43 17.92 -1.55
N GLU A 171 -1.25 19.14 -1.05
CA GLU A 171 -1.04 20.36 -1.84
C GLU A 171 0.19 20.26 -2.76
N ARG A 172 1.26 19.58 -2.34
CA ARG A 172 2.44 19.36 -3.17
C ARG A 172 2.16 18.45 -4.34
N PHE A 173 1.42 17.35 -4.09
CA PHE A 173 1.02 16.43 -5.15
C PHE A 173 0.02 17.07 -6.10
N LEU A 174 -0.96 17.80 -5.59
CA LEU A 174 -1.93 18.54 -6.40
C LEU A 174 -1.26 19.56 -7.32
N GLN A 175 -0.22 20.26 -6.82
CA GLN A 175 0.56 21.20 -7.62
C GLN A 175 1.30 20.54 -8.79
N MET A 176 1.66 19.26 -8.64
CA MET A 176 2.36 18.49 -9.68
C MET A 176 1.41 17.80 -10.68
N CYS A 177 0.09 17.86 -10.46
CA CYS A 177 -0.88 17.29 -11.39
C CYS A 177 -0.90 18.08 -12.71
N ALA A 178 -0.66 17.39 -13.82
CA ALA A 178 -0.71 17.95 -15.16
C ALA A 178 -0.92 16.81 -16.18
N GLU A 179 -1.81 16.99 -17.12
CA GLU A 179 -2.05 16.05 -18.23
C GLU A 179 -2.34 14.60 -17.72
N ASP A 180 -3.08 14.49 -16.61
CA ASP A 180 -3.43 13.21 -15.96
C ASP A 180 -2.22 12.33 -15.53
N ASN A 181 -1.06 12.93 -15.29
CA ASN A 181 0.17 12.24 -14.93
C ASN A 181 0.11 11.48 -13.59
N ILE A 182 -0.60 12.02 -12.62
CA ILE A 182 -0.84 11.40 -11.30
C ILE A 182 -2.27 11.61 -10.85
N GLN A 183 -2.74 10.76 -9.95
CA GLN A 183 -4.06 10.87 -9.32
C GLN A 183 -3.90 11.02 -7.82
N VAL A 184 -4.35 12.14 -7.27
CA VAL A 184 -4.36 12.39 -5.83
C VAL A 184 -5.73 12.04 -5.26
N VAL A 185 -5.77 11.11 -4.32
CA VAL A 185 -7.01 10.55 -3.80
C VAL A 185 -7.03 10.63 -2.28
N ASN A 186 -8.16 11.09 -1.73
CA ASN A 186 -8.47 11.02 -0.31
C ASN A 186 -9.79 10.27 -0.16
N CYS A 187 -9.72 8.97 0.11
CA CYS A 187 -10.88 8.10 0.20
C CYS A 187 -11.75 8.46 1.40
N THR A 188 -13.07 8.45 1.23
CA THR A 188 -14.04 8.77 2.28
C THR A 188 -14.65 7.55 2.96
N SER A 189 -14.44 6.36 2.39
CA SER A 189 -14.93 5.09 2.93
C SER A 189 -13.99 3.93 2.63
N PRO A 190 -14.00 2.86 3.43
CA PRO A 190 -13.25 1.63 3.14
C PRO A 190 -13.59 1.02 1.77
N ALA A 191 -14.84 1.13 1.33
CA ALA A 191 -15.28 0.67 0.01
C ALA A 191 -14.58 1.44 -1.12
N ASN A 192 -14.49 2.78 -1.00
CA ASN A 192 -13.77 3.59 -1.97
C ASN A 192 -12.29 3.22 -2.01
N TYR A 193 -11.69 2.98 -0.85
CA TYR A 193 -10.28 2.56 -0.75
C TYR A 193 -10.05 1.20 -1.41
N PHE A 194 -10.92 0.23 -1.18
CA PHE A 194 -10.89 -1.06 -1.87
C PHE A 194 -10.84 -0.89 -3.40
N HIS A 195 -11.73 -0.08 -3.96
CA HIS A 195 -11.79 0.14 -5.41
C HIS A 195 -10.58 0.91 -5.94
N VAL A 196 -10.10 1.91 -5.22
CA VAL A 196 -8.92 2.70 -5.61
C VAL A 196 -7.67 1.82 -5.69
N LEU A 197 -7.47 0.91 -4.73
CA LEU A 197 -6.33 0.00 -4.74
C LEU A 197 -6.35 -0.98 -5.93
N ARG A 198 -7.51 -1.38 -6.38
CA ARG A 198 -7.65 -2.28 -7.53
C ARG A 198 -7.49 -1.57 -8.89
N ARG A 199 -7.75 -0.28 -8.92
CA ARG A 199 -7.81 0.51 -10.15
C ARG A 199 -6.50 0.51 -10.96
N PRO A 200 -5.30 0.70 -10.39
CA PRO A 200 -4.06 0.81 -11.17
C PRO A 200 -3.79 -0.40 -12.06
N VAL A 201 -4.02 -1.60 -11.55
CA VAL A 201 -3.82 -2.84 -12.30
C VAL A 201 -4.85 -3.00 -13.42
N SER A 202 -6.09 -2.56 -13.19
CA SER A 202 -7.17 -2.64 -14.19
C SER A 202 -7.01 -1.60 -15.31
N TYR A 203 -6.46 -0.42 -15.01
CA TYR A 203 -6.34 0.68 -15.98
C TYR A 203 -5.07 0.64 -16.84
N THR A 204 -4.01 0.01 -16.40
CA THR A 204 -2.81 -0.18 -17.23
C THR A 204 -3.11 -1.00 -18.49
N HIS A 205 -4.14 -1.83 -18.47
CA HIS A 205 -4.60 -2.56 -19.65
C HIS A 205 -5.46 -1.71 -20.62
N LEU A 206 -6.23 -0.73 -20.13
CA LEU A 206 -7.15 0.05 -20.95
C LEU A 206 -6.46 1.15 -21.75
N ARG A 207 -5.39 1.76 -21.20
CA ARG A 207 -4.65 2.82 -21.91
C ARG A 207 -3.70 2.30 -23.00
N ALA A 208 -3.30 1.04 -22.98
CA ALA A 208 -2.48 0.43 -24.02
C ALA A 208 -3.23 0.19 -25.35
N HIS A 209 -4.55 0.36 -25.37
CA HIS A 209 -5.40 0.17 -26.55
C HIS A 209 -5.98 1.46 -27.15
N GLU A 210 -5.67 2.62 -26.60
CA GLU A 210 -6.20 3.92 -27.09
C GLU A 210 -5.15 4.74 -27.86
N THR A 211 -4.08 4.12 -28.34
CA THR A 211 -3.10 4.78 -29.27
C THR A 211 -3.15 4.17 -30.64
#